data_b51f417db83b9320977a32900d777bd2
#
_entry.id   b51f417db83b9320977a32900d777bd2
#
_cell.length_a   1.000
_cell.length_b   1.000
_cell.length_c   1.000
_cell.angle_alpha   90.00
_cell.angle_beta   90.00
_cell.angle_gamma   90.00
#
_symmetry.space_group_name_H-M   'P 1'
#
loop_
_entity.id
_entity.type
_entity.pdbx_description
1 polymer ?
#
loop_
_entity_poly.entity_id
_entity_poly.type
_entity_poly.pdbx_seq_one_letter_code
_entity_poly.pdbx_strand_id
1 'polypeptide(L)'
;MKNKPSIILNYFLFSLILLLSYSFSPLTVFSSSNLDLVKSSTWFIAGPTKETQEIINKIRKEKGLIRVTAKENPTGEIELNVMISESNSNDGAPTNLSKDSKYVSITYRSNELIKLQAREGNEDGTGCVHGGSHPRVDLPISAKNFTTIKIPWTEFKQDGLANGKVLNIHNLCKFNFVNYNPTSNAVLEIKSVRIH
;
A
#
# COMPACT_ATOMS: atom_id res chain seq x y z
N MET A 1 47.55 -33.69 -41.23
CA MET A 1 46.65 -33.89 -40.03
C MET A 1 45.87 -32.63 -39.83
N LYS A 2 44.53 -32.65 -40.03
CA LYS A 2 43.63 -31.49 -39.82
C LYS A 2 43.09 -31.56 -38.43
N ASN A 3 43.44 -30.60 -37.59
CA ASN A 3 42.88 -30.46 -36.24
C ASN A 3 41.40 -30.04 -36.34
N LYS A 4 40.49 -30.90 -35.87
CA LYS A 4 39.09 -30.53 -35.67
C LYS A 4 38.98 -29.65 -34.43
N PRO A 5 38.33 -28.46 -34.49
CA PRO A 5 38.08 -27.68 -33.31
C PRO A 5 37.07 -28.40 -32.39
N SER A 6 37.37 -28.43 -31.12
CA SER A 6 36.63 -29.15 -30.09
C SER A 6 35.22 -28.52 -29.95
N ILE A 7 34.20 -29.29 -30.25
CA ILE A 7 32.78 -28.97 -30.11
C ILE A 7 32.44 -28.63 -28.64
N ILE A 8 33.22 -29.10 -27.70
CA ILE A 8 33.04 -28.93 -26.26
C ILE A 8 33.16 -27.46 -25.83
N LEU A 9 34.03 -26.67 -26.48
CA LEU A 9 34.22 -25.26 -26.10
C LEU A 9 33.01 -24.39 -26.44
N ASN A 10 32.26 -24.73 -27.50
CA ASN A 10 31.08 -23.98 -27.89
C ASN A 10 29.88 -24.17 -26.94
N TYR A 11 29.73 -25.35 -26.31
CA TYR A 11 28.67 -25.60 -25.36
C TYR A 11 28.92 -24.89 -24.04
N PHE A 12 30.18 -24.72 -23.65
CA PHE A 12 30.53 -23.99 -22.42
C PHE A 12 30.26 -22.47 -22.53
N LEU A 13 30.55 -21.92 -23.73
CA LEU A 13 30.26 -20.49 -23.97
C LEU A 13 28.75 -20.20 -24.04
N PHE A 14 27.96 -21.11 -24.62
CA PHE A 14 26.52 -20.96 -24.74
C PHE A 14 25.81 -21.09 -23.36
N SER A 15 26.29 -22.01 -22.51
CA SER A 15 25.73 -22.15 -21.15
C SER A 15 26.07 -20.96 -20.23
N LEU A 16 27.24 -20.33 -20.43
CA LEU A 16 27.63 -19.15 -19.66
C LEU A 16 26.82 -17.90 -20.05
N ILE A 17 26.47 -17.78 -21.35
CA ILE A 17 25.61 -16.68 -21.82
C ILE A 17 24.17 -16.86 -21.34
N LEU A 18 23.66 -18.10 -21.21
CA LEU A 18 22.33 -18.37 -20.68
C LEU A 18 22.24 -18.11 -19.16
N LEU A 19 23.34 -18.33 -18.43
CA LEU A 19 23.39 -18.05 -16.97
C LEU A 19 23.49 -16.54 -16.64
N LEU A 20 24.00 -15.74 -17.57
CA LEU A 20 24.08 -14.27 -17.40
C LEU A 20 22.79 -13.54 -17.77
N SER A 21 21.83 -14.22 -18.39
CA SER A 21 20.50 -13.65 -18.69
C SER A 21 19.48 -13.85 -17.56
N TYR A 22 19.80 -14.61 -16.53
CA TYR A 22 18.99 -14.71 -15.32
C TYR A 22 19.55 -13.76 -14.27
N SER A 23 18.96 -12.63 -14.11
CA SER A 23 19.03 -11.78 -12.93
C SER A 23 19.39 -10.32 -13.21
N PHE A 24 18.51 -9.61 -13.77
CA PHE A 24 18.25 -8.23 -13.34
C PHE A 24 16.80 -7.96 -13.67
N SER A 25 15.90 -8.40 -12.79
CA SER A 25 14.63 -7.68 -12.69
C SER A 25 15.01 -6.25 -12.29
N PRO A 26 14.76 -5.25 -13.12
CA PRO A 26 15.00 -3.89 -12.70
C PRO A 26 14.14 -3.71 -11.44
N LEU A 27 14.78 -3.38 -10.31
CA LEU A 27 14.09 -2.83 -9.16
C LEU A 27 13.33 -1.63 -9.73
N THR A 28 12.04 -1.80 -9.93
CA THR A 28 11.17 -0.70 -10.32
C THR A 28 11.14 0.26 -9.15
N VAL A 29 12.03 1.26 -9.22
CA VAL A 29 11.98 2.38 -8.30
C VAL A 29 10.64 3.05 -8.55
N PHE A 30 9.76 3.00 -7.56
CA PHE A 30 8.47 3.68 -7.61
C PHE A 30 8.75 5.18 -7.80
N SER A 31 8.58 5.67 -9.02
CA SER A 31 8.70 7.10 -9.31
C SER A 31 7.47 7.79 -8.72
N SER A 32 7.66 8.56 -7.67
CA SER A 32 6.63 9.25 -6.90
C SER A 32 5.97 10.43 -7.63
N SER A 33 5.97 10.46 -8.96
CA SER A 33 5.38 11.54 -9.70
C SER A 33 3.85 11.49 -9.63
N ASN A 34 3.24 12.15 -8.64
CA ASN A 34 1.82 12.53 -8.60
C ASN A 34 0.76 11.43 -8.86
N LEU A 35 1.14 10.16 -8.68
CA LEU A 35 0.22 9.05 -8.88
C LEU A 35 -0.87 9.05 -7.81
N ASP A 36 -2.13 9.08 -8.25
CA ASP A 36 -3.27 8.95 -7.35
C ASP A 36 -3.61 7.47 -7.13
N LEU A 37 -3.25 6.96 -5.95
CA LEU A 37 -3.44 5.56 -5.61
C LEU A 37 -4.91 5.13 -5.66
N VAL A 38 -5.88 6.03 -5.45
CA VAL A 38 -7.31 5.72 -5.61
C VAL A 38 -7.63 5.27 -7.02
N LYS A 39 -6.94 5.82 -8.02
CA LYS A 39 -7.16 5.50 -9.42
C LYS A 39 -6.34 4.33 -9.93
N SER A 40 -5.14 4.15 -9.41
CA SER A 40 -4.13 3.25 -9.95
C SER A 40 -3.87 2.01 -9.13
N SER A 41 -4.12 2.04 -7.81
CA SER A 41 -3.77 0.94 -6.92
C SER A 41 -4.88 -0.08 -6.75
N THR A 42 -4.50 -1.24 -6.25
CA THR A 42 -5.42 -2.28 -5.81
C THR A 42 -5.87 -1.99 -4.39
N TRP A 43 -7.16 -2.17 -4.14
CA TRP A 43 -7.80 -1.94 -2.87
C TRP A 43 -8.42 -3.23 -2.36
N PHE A 44 -8.22 -3.52 -1.08
CA PHE A 44 -8.78 -4.69 -0.44
C PHE A 44 -9.57 -4.30 0.80
N ILE A 45 -10.75 -4.91 0.97
CA ILE A 45 -11.46 -4.91 2.23
C ILE A 45 -10.86 -6.04 3.08
N ALA A 46 -10.47 -5.71 4.32
CA ALA A 46 -10.00 -6.70 5.27
C ALA A 46 -10.99 -6.94 6.41
N GLY A 47 -11.85 -5.98 6.70
CA GLY A 47 -12.86 -6.08 7.76
C GLY A 47 -14.30 -6.27 7.24
N PRO A 48 -15.25 -6.64 8.12
CA PRO A 48 -16.65 -6.83 7.75
C PRO A 48 -17.36 -5.49 7.51
N THR A 49 -17.36 -5.03 6.28
CA THR A 49 -18.04 -3.81 5.81
C THR A 49 -19.34 -4.10 5.10
N LYS A 50 -20.18 -3.08 4.89
CA LYS A 50 -21.42 -3.22 4.09
C LYS A 50 -21.14 -3.44 2.62
N GLU A 51 -20.10 -2.80 2.09
CA GLU A 51 -19.66 -2.95 0.71
C GLU A 51 -18.81 -4.21 0.54
N THR A 52 -19.03 -4.92 -0.57
CA THR A 52 -18.12 -5.96 -1.06
C THR A 52 -17.00 -5.34 -1.91
N GLN A 53 -15.95 -6.09 -2.18
CA GLN A 53 -14.88 -5.64 -3.08
C GLN A 53 -15.42 -5.23 -4.46
N GLU A 54 -16.40 -5.94 -4.98
CA GLU A 54 -17.05 -5.62 -6.25
C GLU A 54 -17.78 -4.27 -6.20
N ILE A 55 -18.54 -4.03 -5.13
CA ILE A 55 -19.27 -2.77 -4.92
C ILE A 55 -18.28 -1.61 -4.81
N ILE A 56 -17.17 -1.76 -4.07
CA ILE A 56 -16.14 -0.72 -3.97
C ILE A 56 -15.54 -0.42 -5.34
N ASN A 57 -15.20 -1.44 -6.12
CA ASN A 57 -14.64 -1.26 -7.45
C ASN A 57 -15.63 -0.54 -8.39
N LYS A 58 -16.91 -0.85 -8.28
CA LYS A 58 -17.97 -0.16 -9.03
C LYS A 58 -18.06 1.31 -8.63
N ILE A 59 -18.13 1.63 -7.33
CA ILE A 59 -18.18 3.01 -6.82
C ILE A 59 -16.94 3.78 -7.28
N ARG A 60 -15.76 3.17 -7.19
CA ARG A 60 -14.52 3.79 -7.65
C ARG A 60 -14.56 4.14 -9.12
N LYS A 61 -15.02 3.23 -9.97
CA LYS A 61 -15.14 3.45 -11.43
C LYS A 61 -16.13 4.54 -11.78
N GLU A 62 -17.28 4.57 -11.12
CA GLU A 62 -18.38 5.49 -11.43
C GLU A 62 -18.18 6.88 -10.81
N LYS A 63 -17.64 6.96 -9.59
CA LYS A 63 -17.59 8.19 -8.79
C LYS A 63 -16.15 8.70 -8.53
N GLY A 64 -15.13 7.95 -8.93
CA GLY A 64 -13.72 8.31 -8.70
C GLY A 64 -13.35 8.39 -7.22
N LEU A 65 -14.04 7.65 -6.35
CA LEU A 65 -13.77 7.57 -4.92
C LEU A 65 -13.98 6.14 -4.42
N ILE A 66 -13.41 5.85 -3.26
CA ILE A 66 -13.67 4.60 -2.53
C ILE A 66 -14.55 4.94 -1.34
N ARG A 67 -15.56 4.13 -1.11
CA ARG A 67 -16.46 4.25 0.03
C ARG A 67 -16.54 2.93 0.77
N VAL A 68 -16.46 3.02 2.09
CA VAL A 68 -16.61 1.90 3.02
C VAL A 68 -17.55 2.32 4.15
N THR A 69 -18.52 1.47 4.45
CA THR A 69 -19.49 1.67 5.53
C THR A 69 -19.39 0.50 6.52
N ALA A 70 -19.28 0.80 7.81
CA ALA A 70 -19.28 -0.24 8.84
C ALA A 70 -20.61 -0.99 8.87
N LYS A 71 -20.55 -2.31 9.08
CA LYS A 71 -21.74 -3.10 9.41
C LYS A 71 -22.25 -2.73 10.80
N GLU A 72 -23.47 -3.14 11.11
CA GLU A 72 -24.03 -2.97 12.45
C GLU A 72 -23.30 -3.82 13.47
N ASN A 73 -23.15 -3.26 14.67
CA ASN A 73 -22.47 -3.90 15.82
C ASN A 73 -23.09 -5.28 16.17
N PRO A 74 -22.27 -6.21 16.71
CA PRO A 74 -20.93 -6.04 17.28
C PRO A 74 -19.77 -6.33 16.31
N THR A 75 -19.99 -6.53 15.05
CA THR A 75 -18.98 -7.09 14.12
C THR A 75 -18.53 -6.14 13.02
N GLY A 76 -19.00 -4.88 13.01
CA GLY A 76 -18.64 -3.94 11.98
C GLY A 76 -17.26 -3.32 12.23
N GLU A 77 -16.46 -3.27 11.19
CA GLU A 77 -15.16 -2.63 11.18
C GLU A 77 -15.02 -1.78 9.91
N ILE A 78 -14.17 -0.78 9.97
CA ILE A 78 -13.60 -0.18 8.77
C ILE A 78 -12.16 -0.67 8.71
N GLU A 79 -11.86 -1.50 7.75
CA GLU A 79 -10.50 -1.88 7.44
C GLU A 79 -10.32 -1.95 5.92
N LEU A 80 -9.64 -0.96 5.37
CA LEU A 80 -9.45 -0.81 3.94
C LEU A 80 -7.95 -0.68 3.64
N ASN A 81 -7.47 -1.57 2.81
CA ASN A 81 -6.07 -1.61 2.39
C ASN A 81 -5.89 -1.00 1.02
N VAL A 82 -4.89 -0.14 0.87
CA VAL A 82 -4.43 0.44 -0.39
C VAL A 82 -3.03 -0.04 -0.65
N MET A 83 -2.87 -0.86 -1.68
CA MET A 83 -1.55 -1.32 -2.08
C MET A 83 -0.82 -0.20 -2.82
N ILE A 84 0.47 -0.03 -2.51
CA ILE A 84 1.35 0.91 -3.22
C ILE A 84 2.11 0.16 -4.30
N SER A 85 2.60 -1.04 -4.00
CA SER A 85 3.14 -1.97 -4.99
C SER A 85 2.03 -2.73 -5.70
N GLU A 86 2.24 -3.10 -6.94
CA GLU A 86 1.35 -4.02 -7.64
C GLU A 86 1.34 -5.36 -6.91
N SER A 87 0.17 -5.80 -6.48
CA SER A 87 -0.03 -7.09 -5.85
C SER A 87 -1.45 -7.56 -6.09
N ASN A 88 -1.60 -8.85 -6.34
CA ASN A 88 -2.90 -9.50 -6.47
C ASN A 88 -3.42 -10.03 -5.12
N SER A 89 -2.64 -9.85 -4.06
CA SER A 89 -2.98 -10.26 -2.71
C SER A 89 -2.88 -9.09 -1.74
N ASN A 90 -3.29 -9.32 -0.50
CA ASN A 90 -3.17 -8.34 0.58
C ASN A 90 -1.72 -8.20 1.10
N ASP A 91 -0.81 -8.99 0.57
CA ASP A 91 0.61 -8.98 0.87
C ASP A 91 1.36 -8.20 -0.21
N GLY A 92 2.44 -7.55 0.15
CA GLY A 92 3.24 -6.77 -0.78
C GLY A 92 4.69 -6.65 -0.36
N ALA A 93 5.54 -6.55 -1.36
CA ALA A 93 6.95 -6.26 -1.16
C ALA A 93 7.18 -4.78 -0.84
N PRO A 94 8.33 -4.43 -0.26
CA PRO A 94 8.77 -3.04 -0.14
C PRO A 94 8.76 -2.33 -1.49
N THR A 95 8.30 -1.09 -1.50
CA THR A 95 8.23 -0.28 -2.73
C THR A 95 9.54 0.41 -3.07
N ASN A 96 10.52 0.39 -2.17
CA ASN A 96 11.77 1.15 -2.30
C ASN A 96 11.51 2.64 -2.63
N LEU A 97 10.53 3.23 -1.95
CA LEU A 97 10.16 4.61 -2.16
C LEU A 97 11.37 5.53 -1.99
N SER A 98 11.54 6.47 -2.92
CA SER A 98 12.66 7.42 -2.90
C SER A 98 12.74 8.18 -1.58
N LYS A 99 13.96 8.40 -1.09
CA LYS A 99 14.24 9.28 0.07
C LYS A 99 13.80 10.73 -0.15
N ASP A 100 13.59 11.11 -1.41
CA ASP A 100 13.11 12.46 -1.75
C ASP A 100 11.61 12.62 -1.52
N SER A 101 10.90 11.52 -1.35
CA SER A 101 9.49 11.56 -0.95
C SER A 101 9.34 12.18 0.44
N LYS A 102 8.47 13.16 0.57
CA LYS A 102 8.34 13.99 1.78
C LYS A 102 7.10 13.68 2.60
N TYR A 103 5.99 13.39 1.94
CA TYR A 103 4.70 13.22 2.59
C TYR A 103 3.71 12.44 1.73
N VAL A 104 2.66 11.97 2.34
CA VAL A 104 1.44 11.53 1.67
C VAL A 104 0.36 12.59 1.81
N SER A 105 -0.39 12.88 0.75
CA SER A 105 -1.60 13.69 0.81
C SER A 105 -2.83 12.82 0.63
N ILE A 106 -3.85 13.04 1.46
CA ILE A 106 -5.08 12.26 1.46
C ILE A 106 -6.27 13.21 1.42
N THR A 107 -7.14 13.03 0.43
CA THR A 107 -8.44 13.71 0.36
C THR A 107 -9.51 12.71 0.75
N TYR A 108 -10.16 12.96 1.86
CA TYR A 108 -11.13 12.04 2.45
C TYR A 108 -12.29 12.77 3.12
N ARG A 109 -13.32 12.00 3.46
CA ARG A 109 -14.41 12.38 4.35
C ARG A 109 -14.73 11.20 5.25
N SER A 110 -14.89 11.43 6.54
CA SER A 110 -15.32 10.41 7.50
C SER A 110 -16.10 11.05 8.64
N ASN A 111 -17.18 10.39 9.07
CA ASN A 111 -17.95 10.81 10.25
C ASN A 111 -17.37 10.27 11.57
N GLU A 112 -16.32 9.48 11.51
CA GLU A 112 -15.57 8.97 12.64
C GLU A 112 -14.07 9.10 12.45
N LEU A 113 -13.33 9.01 13.56
CA LEU A 113 -11.88 8.99 13.55
C LEU A 113 -11.39 7.72 12.85
N ILE A 114 -10.47 7.91 11.92
CA ILE A 114 -9.82 6.81 11.19
C ILE A 114 -8.34 6.80 11.53
N LYS A 115 -7.81 5.64 11.85
CA LYS A 115 -6.36 5.44 11.98
C LYS A 115 -5.80 5.08 10.61
N LEU A 116 -4.87 5.89 10.14
CA LEU A 116 -4.09 5.59 8.95
C LEU A 116 -2.80 4.88 9.35
N GLN A 117 -2.71 3.60 9.06
CA GLN A 117 -1.50 2.81 9.28
C GLN A 117 -0.68 2.76 8.00
N ALA A 118 0.63 3.00 8.11
CA ALA A 118 1.58 2.74 7.06
C ALA A 118 2.26 1.39 7.33
N ARG A 119 2.10 0.44 6.42
CA ARG A 119 2.60 -0.93 6.56
C ARG A 119 3.92 -1.09 5.85
N GLU A 120 4.91 -1.63 6.54
CA GLU A 120 6.19 -2.01 5.95
C GLU A 120 6.12 -3.45 5.47
N GLY A 121 6.63 -3.73 4.27
CA GLY A 121 6.73 -5.07 3.71
C GLY A 121 8.02 -5.77 4.12
N ASN A 122 8.05 -7.08 3.95
CA ASN A 122 9.27 -7.88 4.11
C ASN A 122 10.03 -7.96 2.77
N GLU A 123 11.34 -8.08 2.84
CA GLU A 123 12.21 -8.16 1.66
C GLU A 123 11.90 -9.36 0.77
N ASP A 124 11.45 -10.47 1.36
CA ASP A 124 11.05 -11.69 0.65
C ASP A 124 9.64 -11.59 0.01
N GLY A 125 8.95 -10.45 0.18
CA GLY A 125 7.60 -10.26 -0.35
C GLY A 125 6.50 -11.01 0.39
N THR A 126 6.82 -11.63 1.54
CA THR A 126 5.86 -12.46 2.30
C THR A 126 4.85 -11.67 3.11
N GLY A 127 4.69 -10.41 2.86
CA GLY A 127 3.62 -9.64 3.47
C GLY A 127 4.01 -8.30 4.06
N CYS A 128 3.00 -7.54 4.38
CA CYS A 128 3.13 -6.22 5.00
C CYS A 128 2.89 -6.32 6.50
N VAL A 129 3.42 -7.33 7.13
CA VAL A 129 3.17 -7.57 8.55
C VAL A 129 4.48 -7.65 9.31
N HIS A 130 4.52 -7.00 10.43
CA HIS A 130 5.52 -7.24 11.44
C HIS A 130 4.82 -7.45 12.76
N GLY A 131 5.39 -8.31 13.58
CA GLY A 131 4.91 -8.56 14.93
C GLY A 131 4.97 -7.27 15.74
N GLY A 132 3.84 -6.66 15.92
CA GLY A 132 3.74 -5.43 16.66
C GLY A 132 2.81 -4.43 15.99
N SER A 133 2.79 -3.24 16.51
CA SER A 133 1.96 -2.18 16.00
C SER A 133 2.64 -1.46 14.85
N HIS A 134 1.81 -0.91 13.99
CA HIS A 134 2.25 -0.24 12.79
C HIS A 134 2.45 1.26 13.04
N PRO A 135 3.40 1.89 12.32
CA PRO A 135 3.45 3.35 12.25
C PRO A 135 2.11 3.88 11.77
N ARG A 136 1.55 4.85 12.50
CA ARG A 136 0.20 5.38 12.22
C ARG A 136 0.03 6.83 12.61
N VAL A 137 -0.96 7.45 11.99
CA VAL A 137 -1.50 8.75 12.36
C VAL A 137 -3.02 8.68 12.41
N ASP A 138 -3.63 9.57 13.16
CA ASP A 138 -5.09 9.69 13.23
C ASP A 138 -5.57 10.70 12.19
N LEU A 139 -6.56 10.30 11.38
CA LEU A 139 -7.28 11.17 10.46
C LEU A 139 -8.48 11.78 11.21
N PRO A 140 -8.53 13.11 11.38
CA PRO A 140 -9.62 13.76 12.09
C PRO A 140 -10.97 13.52 11.41
N ILE A 141 -12.05 13.65 12.20
CA ILE A 141 -13.40 13.60 11.67
C ILE A 141 -13.64 14.76 10.69
N SER A 142 -14.16 14.46 9.52
CA SER A 142 -14.60 15.41 8.51
C SER A 142 -15.90 14.94 7.86
N ALA A 143 -17.01 15.03 8.64
CA ALA A 143 -18.28 14.40 8.26
C ALA A 143 -19.00 15.10 7.10
N LYS A 144 -18.86 16.42 6.96
CA LYS A 144 -19.65 17.21 5.99
C LYS A 144 -18.96 17.35 4.63
N ASN A 145 -17.67 17.63 4.63
CA ASN A 145 -16.92 17.98 3.44
C ASN A 145 -15.71 17.07 3.26
N PHE A 146 -15.28 16.89 2.01
CA PHE A 146 -13.96 16.35 1.75
C PHE A 146 -12.89 17.33 2.24
N THR A 147 -11.96 16.81 3.01
CA THR A 147 -10.78 17.54 3.45
C THR A 147 -9.52 16.91 2.87
N THR A 148 -8.50 17.72 2.63
CA THR A 148 -7.19 17.25 2.21
C THR A 148 -6.18 17.52 3.30
N ILE A 149 -5.51 16.51 3.75
CA ILE A 149 -4.41 16.59 4.69
C ILE A 149 -3.10 16.16 4.03
N LYS A 150 -2.01 16.76 4.47
CA LYS A 150 -0.64 16.39 4.10
C LYS A 150 0.04 15.86 5.35
N ILE A 151 0.56 14.66 5.28
CA ILE A 151 1.14 13.96 6.43
C ILE A 151 2.60 13.66 6.11
N PRO A 152 3.57 14.38 6.71
CA PRO A 152 4.98 14.06 6.60
C PRO A 152 5.27 12.64 7.09
N TRP A 153 6.22 11.96 6.46
CA TRP A 153 6.57 10.59 6.86
C TRP A 153 7.03 10.50 8.31
N THR A 154 7.60 11.57 8.84
CA THR A 154 8.06 11.64 10.23
C THR A 154 6.94 11.63 11.28
N GLU A 155 5.69 11.86 10.88
CA GLU A 155 4.52 11.77 11.75
C GLU A 155 4.04 10.33 11.92
N PHE A 156 4.36 9.44 10.97
CA PHE A 156 4.02 8.02 11.10
C PHE A 156 4.95 7.35 12.11
N LYS A 157 4.45 7.16 13.30
CA LYS A 157 5.19 6.54 14.40
C LYS A 157 4.47 5.30 14.90
N GLN A 158 5.25 4.36 15.39
CA GLN A 158 4.73 3.12 15.95
C GLN A 158 3.69 3.43 17.04
N ASP A 159 2.54 2.82 16.97
CA ASP A 159 1.37 3.05 17.84
C ASP A 159 0.83 4.49 17.88
N GLY A 160 1.31 5.37 17.03
CA GLY A 160 1.01 6.81 17.11
C GLY A 160 1.66 7.49 18.32
N LEU A 161 2.62 6.84 18.98
CA LEU A 161 3.31 7.37 20.15
C LEU A 161 4.38 8.39 19.75
N ALA A 162 4.51 9.48 20.51
CA ALA A 162 5.49 10.52 20.23
C ALA A 162 6.93 9.99 20.09
N ASN A 163 7.29 8.99 20.91
CA ASN A 163 8.59 8.33 20.91
C ASN A 163 8.60 7.01 20.13
N GLY A 164 7.54 6.70 19.38
CA GLY A 164 7.46 5.48 18.58
C GLY A 164 8.49 5.50 17.44
N LYS A 165 8.90 4.28 17.02
CA LYS A 165 9.76 4.13 15.85
C LYS A 165 9.09 4.75 14.63
N VAL A 166 9.84 5.58 13.90
CA VAL A 166 9.38 6.22 12.67
C VAL A 166 9.33 5.19 11.53
N LEU A 167 8.36 5.36 10.63
CA LEU A 167 8.21 4.56 9.42
C LEU A 167 9.50 4.56 8.59
N ASN A 168 9.93 3.38 8.15
CA ASN A 168 10.90 3.24 7.10
C ASN A 168 10.21 3.25 5.73
N ILE A 169 10.23 4.39 5.05
CA ILE A 169 9.52 4.55 3.77
C ILE A 169 10.02 3.63 2.65
N HIS A 170 11.27 3.16 2.70
CA HIS A 170 11.77 2.20 1.73
C HIS A 170 11.04 0.86 1.81
N ASN A 171 10.59 0.49 3.01
CA ASN A 171 9.86 -0.74 3.24
C ASN A 171 8.34 -0.55 3.12
N LEU A 172 7.87 0.67 2.88
CA LEU A 172 6.43 0.93 2.74
C LEU A 172 5.84 0.06 1.63
N CYS A 173 4.76 -0.65 1.92
CA CYS A 173 4.08 -1.49 0.94
C CYS A 173 2.60 -1.11 0.75
N LYS A 174 1.91 -0.70 1.81
CA LYS A 174 0.50 -0.33 1.75
C LYS A 174 0.09 0.63 2.83
N PHE A 175 -1.06 1.25 2.65
CA PHE A 175 -1.79 1.97 3.68
C PHE A 175 -3.01 1.16 4.14
N ASN A 176 -3.26 1.14 5.46
CA ASN A 176 -4.51 0.67 6.01
C ASN A 176 -5.27 1.82 6.64
N PHE A 177 -6.52 1.98 6.25
CA PHE A 177 -7.47 2.89 6.88
C PHE A 177 -8.34 2.05 7.80
N VAL A 178 -8.22 2.24 9.11
CA VAL A 178 -8.86 1.36 10.08
C VAL A 178 -9.64 2.11 11.16
N ASN A 179 -10.78 1.53 11.53
CA ASN A 179 -11.47 1.76 12.78
C ASN A 179 -12.07 0.42 13.20
N TYR A 180 -11.57 -0.15 14.30
CA TYR A 180 -11.97 -1.47 14.78
C TYR A 180 -13.19 -1.45 15.72
N ASN A 181 -13.64 -0.26 16.15
CA ASN A 181 -14.80 -0.08 16.99
C ASN A 181 -15.70 1.07 16.50
N PRO A 182 -16.10 1.03 15.22
CA PRO A 182 -16.94 2.09 14.67
C PRO A 182 -18.36 1.97 15.16
N THR A 183 -19.10 3.09 15.11
CA THR A 183 -20.56 3.02 15.21
C THR A 183 -21.14 2.36 13.96
N SER A 184 -22.38 1.87 14.05
CA SER A 184 -23.06 1.22 12.92
C SER A 184 -23.27 2.13 11.69
N ASN A 185 -23.07 3.42 11.85
CA ASN A 185 -23.21 4.41 10.78
C ASN A 185 -21.86 5.04 10.36
N ALA A 186 -20.76 4.44 10.77
CA ALA A 186 -19.44 4.91 10.37
C ALA A 186 -19.25 4.77 8.86
N VAL A 187 -18.84 5.85 8.23
CA VAL A 187 -18.57 5.91 6.78
C VAL A 187 -17.22 6.57 6.55
N LEU A 188 -16.41 5.92 5.74
CA LEU A 188 -15.18 6.48 5.19
C LEU A 188 -15.30 6.59 3.67
N GLU A 189 -15.03 7.75 3.14
CA GLU A 189 -14.88 7.99 1.70
C GLU A 189 -13.51 8.58 1.41
N ILE A 190 -12.80 8.00 0.43
CA ILE A 190 -11.47 8.44 0.03
C ILE A 190 -11.51 8.83 -1.45
N LYS A 191 -11.19 10.07 -1.72
CA LYS A 191 -11.18 10.64 -3.08
C LYS A 191 -9.80 10.61 -3.72
N SER A 192 -8.73 10.72 -2.93
CA SER A 192 -7.36 10.74 -3.43
C SER A 192 -6.38 10.31 -2.35
N VAL A 193 -5.36 9.55 -2.74
CA VAL A 193 -4.17 9.25 -1.93
C VAL A 193 -2.96 9.43 -2.84
N ARG A 194 -2.08 10.38 -2.53
CA ARG A 194 -0.91 10.72 -3.37
C ARG A 194 0.35 10.78 -2.54
N ILE A 195 1.41 10.21 -3.07
CA ILE A 195 2.76 10.25 -2.50
C ILE A 195 3.54 11.39 -3.20
N HIS A 196 4.26 12.20 -2.40
CA HIS A 196 5.01 13.37 -2.88
C HIS A 196 6.44 13.37 -2.40
#